data_402eb58e702ba010bc67e973cae8967d
#
_entry.id   402eb58e702ba010bc67e973cae8967d
#
_cell.length_a   1.000
_cell.length_b   1.000
_cell.length_c   1.000
_cell.angle_alpha   90.00
_cell.angle_beta   90.00
_cell.angle_gamma   90.00
#
_symmetry.space_group_name_H-M   'P 1'
#
loop_
_entity.id
_entity.type
_entity.pdbx_description
1 polymer ?
#
loop_
_entity_poly.entity_id
_entity_poly.type
_entity_poly.pdbx_seq_one_letter_code
_entity_poly.pdbx_strand_id
1 'polypeptide(L)'
;MSKILIIEDEESIRRVLNKVLMQDDKSYSITEAVDGLDGISKINSSKFDLILCDIKMPKKDGIEVLKHILSECPNTPTIMISGHGDLETAVESMRLGAFDYISKPPDLNRLLNSVRSALLNKNFVKKGKSKSKNSGDFNIIGKSEAITDIQKMIDKVSLTNAKVLIQGPNGSGKELVAHQIHMNSLRNSAPFIEVNCAAIPSELIESELFGHVKGAFTSAVKDKAGKFEAANGGTIFLDEIGDMSMSAQSKVLRALQENKIQRVGSERDLIVDVRVIAATNKNLRKEIQENNFREDLFHRLAVIEIDVPSLNKRLSDIPLLVEHFLKDISKSSDHQLKTIDKDGVDQLKKYNWTGNVRELRNVIERLIILSDGKKISKKDVIKYSNK
;
A
#
# COMPACT_ATOMS: atom_id res chain seq x y z
N MET A 1 -29.75 -2.83 1.36
CA MET A 1 -29.94 -2.30 2.73
C MET A 1 -28.82 -2.88 3.59
N SER A 2 -27.90 -2.05 4.07
CA SER A 2 -26.74 -2.52 4.88
C SER A 2 -27.11 -2.43 6.35
N LYS A 3 -26.88 -3.53 7.09
CA LYS A 3 -27.16 -3.63 8.53
C LYS A 3 -25.91 -3.24 9.32
N ILE A 4 -25.99 -2.18 10.11
CA ILE A 4 -24.88 -1.65 10.91
C ILE A 4 -25.21 -1.83 12.40
N LEU A 5 -24.30 -2.39 13.18
CA LEU A 5 -24.39 -2.45 14.65
C LEU A 5 -23.48 -1.37 15.25
N ILE A 6 -24.00 -0.55 16.15
CA ILE A 6 -23.25 0.40 16.96
C ILE A 6 -23.23 -0.13 18.40
N ILE A 7 -22.05 -0.36 18.95
CA ILE A 7 -21.83 -0.79 20.33
C ILE A 7 -21.10 0.35 21.05
N GLU A 8 -21.82 1.07 21.92
CA GLU A 8 -21.34 2.28 22.58
C GLU A 8 -22.15 2.49 23.85
N ASP A 9 -21.53 2.69 24.99
CA ASP A 9 -22.23 2.85 26.28
C ASP A 9 -22.78 4.26 26.47
N GLU A 10 -22.12 5.29 25.93
CA GLU A 10 -22.59 6.67 26.01
C GLU A 10 -23.77 6.94 25.04
N GLU A 11 -24.95 7.17 25.56
CA GLU A 11 -26.17 7.45 24.77
C GLU A 11 -26.01 8.66 23.84
N SER A 12 -25.31 9.69 24.28
CA SER A 12 -25.06 10.92 23.52
C SER A 12 -24.25 10.62 22.26
N ILE A 13 -23.18 9.83 22.38
CA ILE A 13 -22.32 9.44 21.25
C ILE A 13 -23.07 8.48 20.33
N ARG A 14 -23.76 7.51 20.88
CA ARG A 14 -24.56 6.54 20.13
C ARG A 14 -25.61 7.23 19.26
N ARG A 15 -26.32 8.24 19.80
CA ARG A 15 -27.30 9.07 19.05
C ARG A 15 -26.62 9.87 17.92
N VAL A 16 -25.45 10.44 18.17
CA VAL A 16 -24.71 11.21 17.17
C VAL A 16 -24.27 10.29 16.01
N LEU A 17 -23.67 9.13 16.33
CA LEU A 17 -23.26 8.16 15.32
C LEU A 17 -24.45 7.69 14.48
N ASN A 18 -25.56 7.35 15.10
CA ASN A 18 -26.79 6.96 14.40
C ASN A 18 -27.28 8.06 13.46
N LYS A 19 -27.40 9.29 13.94
CA LYS A 19 -27.86 10.44 13.13
C LYS A 19 -26.96 10.71 11.93
N VAL A 20 -25.65 10.67 12.14
CA VAL A 20 -24.64 10.91 11.09
C VAL A 20 -24.72 9.84 10.00
N LEU A 21 -24.82 8.57 10.39
CA LEU A 21 -24.94 7.46 9.44
C LEU A 21 -26.26 7.52 8.65
N MET A 22 -27.37 7.82 9.31
CA MET A 22 -28.68 7.95 8.66
C MET A 22 -28.77 9.17 7.72
N GLN A 23 -27.98 10.21 7.96
CA GLN A 23 -27.85 11.35 7.05
C GLN A 23 -27.00 11.03 5.82
N ASP A 24 -25.98 10.14 5.98
CA ASP A 24 -25.12 9.73 4.89
C ASP A 24 -25.83 8.84 3.87
N ASP A 25 -26.54 7.81 4.35
CA ASP A 25 -27.36 6.93 3.49
C ASP A 25 -28.59 6.42 4.23
N LYS A 26 -29.76 6.83 3.78
CA LYS A 26 -31.07 6.40 4.31
C LYS A 26 -31.35 4.90 4.16
N SER A 27 -30.54 4.17 3.37
CA SER A 27 -30.65 2.72 3.20
C SER A 27 -29.99 1.92 4.31
N TYR A 28 -29.27 2.55 5.24
CA TYR A 28 -28.69 1.87 6.39
C TYR A 28 -29.75 1.45 7.40
N SER A 29 -29.64 0.20 7.90
CA SER A 29 -30.44 -0.30 9.02
C SER A 29 -29.55 -0.37 10.24
N ILE A 30 -29.73 0.57 11.18
CA ILE A 30 -28.87 0.70 12.35
C ILE A 30 -29.51 -0.02 13.54
N THR A 31 -28.71 -0.85 14.20
CA THR A 31 -29.03 -1.49 15.47
C THR A 31 -28.06 -0.95 16.52
N GLU A 32 -28.54 -0.61 17.70
CA GLU A 32 -27.73 -0.08 18.78
C GLU A 32 -27.57 -1.10 19.91
N ALA A 33 -26.39 -1.16 20.52
CA ALA A 33 -26.10 -1.91 21.73
C ALA A 33 -25.48 -0.98 22.79
N VAL A 34 -25.87 -1.16 24.02
CA VAL A 34 -25.53 -0.24 25.14
C VAL A 34 -24.29 -0.64 25.93
N ASP A 35 -23.76 -1.84 25.69
CA ASP A 35 -22.52 -2.35 26.28
C ASP A 35 -21.98 -3.56 25.49
N GLY A 36 -20.81 -4.06 25.84
CA GLY A 36 -20.17 -5.18 25.14
C GLY A 36 -20.97 -6.49 25.20
N LEU A 37 -21.69 -6.78 26.30
CA LEU A 37 -22.52 -7.98 26.42
C LEU A 37 -23.76 -7.91 25.54
N ASP A 38 -24.45 -6.77 25.50
CA ASP A 38 -25.57 -6.51 24.60
C ASP A 38 -25.12 -6.61 23.14
N GLY A 39 -23.93 -6.07 22.83
CA GLY A 39 -23.30 -6.20 21.51
C GLY A 39 -23.10 -7.65 21.09
N ILE A 40 -22.49 -8.48 21.95
CA ILE A 40 -22.30 -9.92 21.70
C ILE A 40 -23.62 -10.65 21.53
N SER A 41 -24.64 -10.37 22.35
CA SER A 41 -25.96 -10.96 22.23
C SER A 41 -26.59 -10.69 20.85
N LYS A 42 -26.47 -9.44 20.37
CA LYS A 42 -27.00 -9.05 19.04
C LYS A 42 -26.21 -9.66 17.89
N ILE A 43 -24.88 -9.79 18.02
CA ILE A 43 -24.02 -10.46 17.05
C ILE A 43 -24.42 -11.93 16.90
N ASN A 44 -24.71 -12.62 18.00
CA ASN A 44 -25.12 -14.01 17.99
C ASN A 44 -26.54 -14.22 17.40
N SER A 45 -27.43 -13.24 17.53
CA SER A 45 -28.82 -13.32 17.05
C SER A 45 -29.04 -12.83 15.63
N SER A 46 -28.15 -12.00 15.09
CA SER A 46 -28.32 -11.33 13.80
C SER A 46 -27.01 -11.14 13.06
N LYS A 47 -27.07 -11.12 11.72
CA LYS A 47 -25.91 -10.82 10.86
C LYS A 47 -25.85 -9.34 10.53
N PHE A 48 -24.69 -8.73 10.73
CA PHE A 48 -24.42 -7.34 10.39
C PHE A 48 -23.45 -7.23 9.22
N ASP A 49 -23.54 -6.10 8.52
CA ASP A 49 -22.67 -5.79 7.40
C ASP A 49 -21.46 -4.97 7.85
N LEU A 50 -21.57 -4.27 8.99
CA LEU A 50 -20.53 -3.49 9.64
C LEU A 50 -20.82 -3.41 11.12
N ILE A 51 -19.78 -3.38 11.96
CA ILE A 51 -19.86 -3.12 13.39
C ILE A 51 -18.99 -1.90 13.73
N LEU A 52 -19.57 -0.92 14.42
CA LEU A 52 -18.86 0.15 15.11
C LEU A 52 -18.82 -0.21 16.60
N CYS A 53 -17.64 -0.27 17.19
CA CYS A 53 -17.49 -0.72 18.57
C CYS A 53 -16.60 0.22 19.37
N ASP A 54 -17.12 0.79 20.46
CA ASP A 54 -16.28 1.48 21.42
C ASP A 54 -15.35 0.50 22.13
N ILE A 55 -14.18 0.97 22.50
CA ILE A 55 -13.19 0.17 23.24
C ILE A 55 -13.49 0.16 24.72
N LYS A 56 -13.74 1.31 25.32
CA LYS A 56 -13.94 1.44 26.79
C LYS A 56 -15.41 1.39 27.15
N MET A 57 -15.90 0.19 27.43
CA MET A 57 -17.29 -0.03 27.83
C MET A 57 -17.37 -0.88 29.11
N PRO A 58 -18.44 -0.72 29.89
CA PRO A 58 -18.69 -1.57 31.08
C PRO A 58 -19.01 -3.02 30.67
N LYS A 59 -18.83 -3.96 31.58
CA LYS A 59 -19.12 -5.41 31.52
C LYS A 59 -18.17 -6.19 30.61
N LYS A 60 -18.02 -5.80 29.33
CA LYS A 60 -17.03 -6.33 28.39
C LYS A 60 -16.46 -5.19 27.57
N ASP A 61 -15.14 -5.12 27.51
CA ASP A 61 -14.46 -4.12 26.70
C ASP A 61 -14.53 -4.43 25.19
N GLY A 62 -14.25 -3.41 24.37
CA GLY A 62 -14.33 -3.55 22.92
C GLY A 62 -13.31 -4.52 22.32
N ILE A 63 -12.19 -4.77 22.98
CA ILE A 63 -11.18 -5.75 22.55
C ILE A 63 -11.72 -7.19 22.72
N GLU A 64 -12.41 -7.46 23.83
CA GLU A 64 -13.08 -8.75 24.04
C GLU A 64 -14.21 -8.96 23.03
N VAL A 65 -14.99 -7.90 22.73
CA VAL A 65 -16.02 -7.93 21.69
C VAL A 65 -15.41 -8.20 20.32
N LEU A 66 -14.30 -7.53 19.97
CA LEU A 66 -13.57 -7.75 18.72
C LEU A 66 -13.09 -9.20 18.58
N LYS A 67 -12.51 -9.79 19.64
CA LYS A 67 -12.10 -11.20 19.66
C LYS A 67 -13.28 -12.13 19.40
N HIS A 68 -14.45 -11.85 19.98
CA HIS A 68 -15.68 -12.61 19.73
C HIS A 68 -16.18 -12.46 18.28
N ILE A 69 -16.16 -11.24 17.72
CA ILE A 69 -16.53 -11.01 16.33
C ILE A 69 -15.64 -11.81 15.38
N LEU A 70 -14.32 -11.81 15.61
CA LEU A 70 -13.37 -12.52 14.79
C LEU A 70 -13.53 -14.05 14.83
N SER A 71 -14.00 -14.60 15.96
CA SER A 71 -14.30 -16.03 16.07
C SER A 71 -15.61 -16.42 15.38
N GLU A 72 -16.69 -15.67 15.61
CA GLU A 72 -18.04 -16.02 15.14
C GLU A 72 -18.37 -15.44 13.76
N CYS A 73 -17.85 -14.25 13.44
CA CYS A 73 -18.17 -13.51 12.24
C CYS A 73 -16.91 -12.92 11.57
N PRO A 74 -15.88 -13.70 11.19
CA PRO A 74 -14.57 -13.22 10.75
C PRO A 74 -14.61 -12.35 9.49
N ASN A 75 -15.70 -12.36 8.73
CA ASN A 75 -15.89 -11.57 7.52
C ASN A 75 -16.70 -10.29 7.75
N THR A 76 -17.05 -9.95 8.99
CA THR A 76 -17.77 -8.72 9.30
C THR A 76 -16.77 -7.64 9.68
N PRO A 77 -16.58 -6.59 8.85
CA PRO A 77 -15.64 -5.52 9.17
C PRO A 77 -16.08 -4.82 10.46
N THR A 78 -15.10 -4.54 11.32
CA THR A 78 -15.31 -3.87 12.61
C THR A 78 -14.45 -2.63 12.69
N ILE A 79 -15.05 -1.47 12.91
CA ILE A 79 -14.36 -0.21 13.13
C ILE A 79 -14.38 0.03 14.65
N MET A 80 -13.18 0.20 15.23
CA MET A 80 -13.03 0.49 16.65
C MET A 80 -13.06 1.99 16.90
N ILE A 81 -13.74 2.42 17.97
CA ILE A 81 -13.82 3.83 18.39
C ILE A 81 -13.22 3.93 19.79
N SER A 82 -12.41 4.95 20.09
CA SER A 82 -11.80 5.08 21.41
C SER A 82 -11.53 6.53 21.80
N GLY A 83 -11.51 6.81 23.11
CA GLY A 83 -11.13 8.10 23.67
C GLY A 83 -9.65 8.46 23.45
N HIS A 84 -9.28 9.70 23.76
CA HIS A 84 -7.93 10.23 23.61
C HIS A 84 -6.90 9.43 24.47
N GLY A 85 -5.80 9.03 23.87
CA GLY A 85 -4.59 8.58 24.56
C GLY A 85 -4.23 7.09 24.47
N ASP A 86 -5.05 6.22 23.88
CA ASP A 86 -4.81 4.77 23.85
C ASP A 86 -4.17 4.30 22.52
N LEU A 87 -2.96 4.79 22.22
CA LEU A 87 -2.22 4.34 21.03
C LEU A 87 -1.93 2.83 21.09
N GLU A 88 -1.65 2.29 22.29
CA GLU A 88 -1.41 0.85 22.49
C GLU A 88 -2.64 0.02 22.15
N THR A 89 -3.81 0.45 22.61
CA THR A 89 -5.09 -0.23 22.36
C THR A 89 -5.52 -0.13 20.89
N ALA A 90 -5.21 0.98 20.23
CA ALA A 90 -5.39 1.13 18.78
C ALA A 90 -4.54 0.13 18.01
N VAL A 91 -3.26 0.02 18.36
CA VAL A 91 -2.32 -0.94 17.74
C VAL A 91 -2.77 -2.38 18.01
N GLU A 92 -3.23 -2.69 19.22
CA GLU A 92 -3.74 -4.02 19.57
C GLU A 92 -4.99 -4.38 18.76
N SER A 93 -5.97 -3.48 18.65
CA SER A 93 -7.19 -3.73 17.89
C SER A 93 -6.91 -3.99 16.41
N MET A 94 -5.99 -3.22 15.80
CA MET A 94 -5.58 -3.43 14.42
C MET A 94 -4.82 -4.74 14.24
N ARG A 95 -3.96 -5.14 15.18
CA ARG A 95 -3.26 -6.44 15.19
C ARG A 95 -4.22 -7.62 15.27
N LEU A 96 -5.28 -7.48 16.02
CA LEU A 96 -6.32 -8.50 16.16
C LEU A 96 -7.15 -8.65 14.88
N GLY A 97 -7.22 -7.63 14.02
CA GLY A 97 -7.94 -7.69 12.76
C GLY A 97 -9.14 -6.75 12.66
N ALA A 98 -9.18 -5.67 13.44
CA ALA A 98 -10.12 -4.57 13.21
C ALA A 98 -9.90 -3.98 11.81
N PHE A 99 -10.99 -3.54 11.17
CA PHE A 99 -10.95 -2.92 9.84
C PHE A 99 -10.35 -1.53 9.88
N ASP A 100 -10.70 -0.72 10.89
CA ASP A 100 -10.16 0.63 11.11
C ASP A 100 -10.30 1.01 12.60
N TYR A 101 -9.63 2.10 12.97
CA TYR A 101 -9.67 2.71 14.29
C TYR A 101 -9.91 4.22 14.20
N ILE A 102 -10.83 4.75 15.02
CA ILE A 102 -11.20 6.16 15.05
C ILE A 102 -11.12 6.69 16.46
N SER A 103 -10.40 7.80 16.66
CA SER A 103 -10.32 8.48 17.97
C SER A 103 -11.55 9.32 18.24
N LYS A 104 -12.00 9.37 19.49
CA LYS A 104 -13.05 10.30 19.98
C LYS A 104 -12.43 11.69 20.30
N PRO A 105 -13.05 12.82 19.95
CA PRO A 105 -14.28 12.93 19.17
C PRO A 105 -14.04 12.53 17.71
N PRO A 106 -14.94 11.73 17.09
CA PRO A 106 -14.74 11.26 15.73
C PRO A 106 -14.84 12.42 14.73
N ASP A 107 -13.81 12.51 13.86
CA ASP A 107 -13.94 13.30 12.64
C ASP A 107 -15.00 12.62 11.76
N LEU A 108 -16.09 13.35 11.49
CA LEU A 108 -17.25 12.80 10.79
C LEU A 108 -16.91 12.38 9.35
N ASN A 109 -16.05 13.11 8.64
CA ASN A 109 -15.65 12.77 7.29
C ASN A 109 -14.81 11.50 7.28
N ARG A 110 -13.89 11.34 8.24
CA ARG A 110 -13.08 10.14 8.40
C ARG A 110 -13.96 8.93 8.74
N LEU A 111 -14.91 9.10 9.68
CA LEU A 111 -15.86 8.05 10.05
C LEU A 111 -16.66 7.56 8.83
N LEU A 112 -17.29 8.47 8.08
CA LEU A 112 -18.10 8.14 6.92
C LEU A 112 -17.28 7.47 5.80
N ASN A 113 -16.06 7.93 5.56
CA ASN A 113 -15.16 7.29 4.60
C ASN A 113 -14.79 5.86 5.01
N SER A 114 -14.48 5.62 6.29
CA SER A 114 -14.21 4.28 6.81
C SER A 114 -15.43 3.36 6.70
N VAL A 115 -16.62 3.86 7.05
CA VAL A 115 -17.89 3.10 6.93
C VAL A 115 -18.17 2.70 5.48
N ARG A 116 -18.07 3.63 4.55
CA ARG A 116 -18.26 3.36 3.12
C ARG A 116 -17.27 2.33 2.59
N SER A 117 -15.99 2.47 2.95
CA SER A 117 -14.92 1.54 2.57
C SER A 117 -15.15 0.13 3.13
N ALA A 118 -15.57 0.02 4.39
CA ALA A 118 -15.87 -1.25 5.04
C ALA A 118 -17.05 -1.98 4.36
N LEU A 119 -18.12 -1.26 4.05
CA LEU A 119 -19.30 -1.81 3.37
C LEU A 119 -19.03 -2.20 1.92
N LEU A 120 -18.20 -1.45 1.21
CA LEU A 120 -17.74 -1.80 -0.14
C LEU A 120 -16.94 -3.09 -0.15
N ASN A 121 -15.98 -3.26 0.75
CA ASN A 121 -15.17 -4.47 0.87
C ASN A 121 -16.02 -5.72 1.15
N LYS A 122 -17.06 -5.63 1.98
CA LYS A 122 -17.97 -6.76 2.22
C LYS A 122 -18.75 -7.20 0.98
N ASN A 123 -19.13 -6.28 0.11
CA ASN A 123 -19.83 -6.61 -1.15
C ASN A 123 -18.92 -7.38 -2.13
N PHE A 124 -17.60 -7.18 -2.07
CA PHE A 124 -16.63 -7.98 -2.84
C PHE A 124 -16.48 -9.40 -2.30
N VAL A 125 -16.56 -9.61 -0.99
CA VAL A 125 -16.50 -10.96 -0.37
C VAL A 125 -17.75 -11.79 -0.67
N LYS A 126 -18.95 -11.17 -0.74
CA LYS A 126 -20.22 -11.87 -1.07
C LYS A 126 -20.34 -12.28 -2.55
N LYS A 127 -19.67 -11.60 -3.47
CA LYS A 127 -19.61 -11.99 -4.90
C LYS A 127 -18.43 -12.92 -5.14
N GLY A 128 -18.49 -14.11 -4.57
CA GLY A 128 -17.51 -15.18 -4.61
C GLY A 128 -16.40 -15.04 -5.64
N LYS A 129 -15.16 -15.07 -5.18
CA LYS A 129 -13.94 -15.39 -5.97
C LYS A 129 -13.83 -14.74 -7.38
N SER A 130 -14.28 -13.54 -7.59
CA SER A 130 -13.80 -12.73 -8.70
C SER A 130 -12.82 -11.70 -8.15
N LYS A 131 -11.54 -11.98 -8.31
CA LYS A 131 -10.44 -11.04 -8.08
C LYS A 131 -10.81 -9.71 -8.74
N SER A 132 -10.86 -8.65 -7.94
CA SER A 132 -10.87 -7.27 -8.45
C SER A 132 -9.71 -7.14 -9.43
N LYS A 133 -10.00 -6.81 -10.69
CA LYS A 133 -9.02 -6.68 -11.78
C LYS A 133 -8.02 -5.52 -11.61
N ASN A 134 -8.02 -4.83 -10.46
CA ASN A 134 -7.16 -3.65 -10.21
C ASN A 134 -6.34 -3.69 -8.91
N SER A 135 -6.41 -4.74 -8.09
CA SER A 135 -5.36 -5.01 -7.11
C SER A 135 -4.34 -5.92 -7.79
N GLY A 136 -3.33 -5.35 -8.40
CA GLY A 136 -2.15 -6.10 -8.82
C GLY A 136 -1.71 -7.01 -7.67
N ASP A 137 -1.33 -8.24 -7.99
CA ASP A 137 -0.80 -9.19 -6.99
C ASP A 137 0.60 -8.70 -6.59
N PHE A 138 0.65 -7.71 -5.66
CA PHE A 138 1.89 -7.07 -5.18
C PHE A 138 2.67 -7.97 -4.21
N ASN A 139 2.48 -9.29 -4.28
CA ASN A 139 3.18 -10.22 -3.42
C ASN A 139 4.67 -10.33 -3.80
N ILE A 140 5.54 -10.18 -2.82
CA ILE A 140 6.96 -10.44 -2.98
C ILE A 140 7.17 -11.95 -3.01
N ILE A 141 7.65 -12.46 -4.15
CA ILE A 141 7.90 -13.89 -4.35
C ILE A 141 9.36 -14.20 -4.07
N GLY A 142 9.62 -15.10 -3.13
CA GLY A 142 10.96 -15.57 -2.77
C GLY A 142 10.96 -16.21 -1.39
N LYS A 143 11.95 -17.06 -1.15
CA LYS A 143 12.21 -17.74 0.13
C LYS A 143 13.69 -17.64 0.53
N SER A 144 14.50 -16.92 -0.23
CA SER A 144 15.88 -16.64 0.14
C SER A 144 15.93 -15.87 1.46
N GLU A 145 17.00 -16.02 2.22
CA GLU A 145 17.21 -15.33 3.49
C GLU A 145 17.03 -13.81 3.32
N ALA A 146 17.63 -13.23 2.28
CA ALA A 146 17.54 -11.81 2.00
C ALA A 146 16.08 -11.34 1.78
N ILE A 147 15.24 -12.11 1.07
CA ILE A 147 13.81 -11.77 0.88
C ILE A 147 13.03 -11.95 2.18
N THR A 148 13.34 -12.98 2.96
CA THR A 148 12.71 -13.20 4.27
C THR A 148 13.02 -12.05 5.23
N ASP A 149 14.24 -11.54 5.23
CA ASP A 149 14.62 -10.40 6.07
C ASP A 149 13.98 -9.09 5.62
N ILE A 150 13.83 -8.88 4.30
CA ILE A 150 13.05 -7.75 3.77
C ILE A 150 11.59 -7.84 4.23
N GLN A 151 10.96 -9.01 4.17
CA GLN A 151 9.58 -9.20 4.65
C GLN A 151 9.43 -8.87 6.14
N LYS A 152 10.36 -9.36 6.99
CA LYS A 152 10.39 -9.01 8.42
C LYS A 152 10.53 -7.50 8.65
N MET A 153 11.36 -6.83 7.83
CA MET A 153 11.55 -5.39 7.91
C MET A 153 10.31 -4.63 7.47
N ILE A 154 9.65 -5.06 6.37
CA ILE A 154 8.36 -4.52 5.92
C ILE A 154 7.33 -4.59 7.04
N ASP A 155 7.18 -5.75 7.70
CA ASP A 155 6.21 -5.94 8.78
C ASP A 155 6.43 -4.97 9.95
N LYS A 156 7.69 -4.72 10.33
CA LYS A 156 8.05 -3.78 11.40
C LYS A 156 7.79 -2.33 11.00
N VAL A 157 8.20 -1.94 9.79
CA VAL A 157 8.16 -0.55 9.32
C VAL A 157 6.76 -0.12 8.93
N SER A 158 5.94 -1.03 8.43
CA SER A 158 4.59 -0.72 7.95
C SER A 158 3.72 -0.09 9.03
N LEU A 159 3.86 -0.52 10.28
CA LEU A 159 3.08 -0.02 11.43
C LEU A 159 3.52 1.37 11.93
N THR A 160 4.54 1.96 11.32
CA THR A 160 5.07 3.28 11.69
C THR A 160 4.86 4.30 10.58
N ASN A 161 4.98 5.60 10.91
CA ASN A 161 5.06 6.67 9.90
C ASN A 161 6.51 6.98 9.48
N ALA A 162 7.48 6.12 9.82
CA ALA A 162 8.87 6.31 9.44
C ALA A 162 9.00 6.38 7.90
N LYS A 163 9.87 7.29 7.46
CA LYS A 163 10.26 7.38 6.06
C LYS A 163 11.15 6.19 5.71
N VAL A 164 10.99 5.66 4.50
CA VAL A 164 11.72 4.49 4.03
C VAL A 164 12.42 4.83 2.73
N LEU A 165 13.71 4.53 2.67
CA LEU A 165 14.50 4.58 1.45
C LEU A 165 14.76 3.14 0.98
N ILE A 166 14.28 2.79 -0.21
CA ILE A 166 14.44 1.48 -0.81
C ILE A 166 15.54 1.57 -1.87
N GLN A 167 16.62 0.82 -1.68
CA GLN A 167 17.74 0.79 -2.63
C GLN A 167 17.79 -0.56 -3.35
N GLY A 168 18.28 -0.57 -4.59
CA GLY A 168 18.47 -1.80 -5.33
C GLY A 168 18.45 -1.59 -6.84
N PRO A 169 19.01 -2.55 -7.61
CA PRO A 169 19.11 -2.43 -9.07
C PRO A 169 17.75 -2.42 -9.74
N ASN A 170 17.71 -1.90 -10.98
CA ASN A 170 16.48 -1.85 -11.76
C ASN A 170 15.90 -3.25 -11.97
N GLY A 171 14.55 -3.35 -11.86
CA GLY A 171 13.83 -4.60 -12.01
C GLY A 171 13.99 -5.59 -10.85
N SER A 172 14.58 -5.19 -9.71
CA SER A 172 14.74 -6.05 -8.52
C SER A 172 13.45 -6.22 -7.71
N GLY A 173 12.46 -5.31 -7.85
CA GLY A 173 11.18 -5.34 -7.15
C GLY A 173 11.02 -4.26 -6.07
N LYS A 174 11.73 -3.13 -6.15
CA LYS A 174 11.61 -1.98 -5.21
C LYS A 174 10.17 -1.48 -5.05
N GLU A 175 9.43 -1.39 -6.17
CA GLU A 175 8.02 -1.00 -6.20
C GLU A 175 7.13 -1.94 -5.38
N LEU A 176 7.35 -3.27 -5.49
CA LEU A 176 6.60 -4.26 -4.69
C LEU A 176 6.83 -4.08 -3.19
N VAL A 177 8.06 -3.72 -2.78
CA VAL A 177 8.37 -3.41 -1.38
C VAL A 177 7.60 -2.19 -0.91
N ALA A 178 7.55 -1.11 -1.71
CA ALA A 178 6.80 0.10 -1.38
C ALA A 178 5.29 -0.18 -1.25
N HIS A 179 4.71 -0.92 -2.19
CA HIS A 179 3.31 -1.35 -2.12
C HIS A 179 3.03 -2.18 -0.87
N GLN A 180 3.87 -3.17 -0.55
CA GLN A 180 3.71 -4.01 0.65
C GLN A 180 3.78 -3.19 1.93
N ILE A 181 4.69 -2.21 2.03
CA ILE A 181 4.76 -1.29 3.17
C ILE A 181 3.47 -0.51 3.32
N HIS A 182 2.90 0.01 2.23
CA HIS A 182 1.65 0.75 2.28
C HIS A 182 0.47 -0.17 2.63
N MET A 183 0.33 -1.32 1.98
CA MET A 183 -0.77 -2.26 2.19
C MET A 183 -0.82 -2.81 3.62
N ASN A 184 0.35 -2.98 4.27
CA ASN A 184 0.45 -3.45 5.65
C ASN A 184 0.42 -2.28 6.66
N SER A 185 0.25 -1.02 6.21
CA SER A 185 0.31 0.16 7.07
C SER A 185 -1.07 0.54 7.63
N LEU A 186 -1.06 1.42 8.61
CA LEU A 186 -2.29 2.06 9.14
C LEU A 186 -2.98 2.98 8.10
N ARG A 187 -2.33 3.24 6.96
CA ARG A 187 -2.85 4.07 5.86
C ARG A 187 -3.25 3.23 4.63
N ASN A 188 -3.44 1.93 4.77
CA ASN A 188 -3.70 1.01 3.66
C ASN A 188 -5.00 1.31 2.87
N SER A 189 -5.97 1.96 3.50
CA SER A 189 -7.21 2.41 2.87
C SER A 189 -7.13 3.83 2.28
N ALA A 190 -6.03 4.56 2.54
CA ALA A 190 -5.80 5.90 2.07
C ALA A 190 -5.06 5.90 0.70
N PRO A 191 -4.97 7.04 -0.01
CA PRO A 191 -4.32 7.08 -1.32
C PRO A 191 -2.85 6.61 -1.27
N PHE A 192 -2.46 5.79 -2.25
CA PHE A 192 -1.07 5.49 -2.58
C PHE A 192 -0.76 6.16 -3.92
N ILE A 193 0.05 7.20 -3.88
CA ILE A 193 0.38 8.01 -5.06
C ILE A 193 1.81 7.72 -5.49
N GLU A 194 1.95 7.15 -6.69
CA GLU A 194 3.25 6.83 -7.28
C GLU A 194 3.73 7.96 -8.18
N VAL A 195 5.01 8.27 -8.07
CA VAL A 195 5.71 9.24 -8.92
C VAL A 195 7.04 8.65 -9.34
N ASN A 196 7.20 8.37 -10.62
CA ASN A 196 8.49 8.02 -11.19
C ASN A 196 9.23 9.31 -11.58
N CYS A 197 10.23 9.69 -10.78
CA CYS A 197 10.97 10.95 -10.96
C CYS A 197 11.80 10.97 -12.25
N ALA A 198 12.26 9.81 -12.72
CA ALA A 198 13.02 9.71 -13.97
C ALA A 198 12.15 9.85 -15.23
N ALA A 199 10.84 9.56 -15.12
CA ALA A 199 9.93 9.66 -16.26
C ALA A 199 9.39 11.08 -16.51
N ILE A 200 9.59 12.00 -15.57
CA ILE A 200 9.10 13.38 -15.67
C ILE A 200 10.26 14.31 -16.05
N PRO A 201 10.11 15.12 -17.11
CA PRO A 201 11.10 16.14 -17.43
C PRO A 201 11.43 17.06 -16.24
N SER A 202 12.71 17.40 -16.07
CA SER A 202 13.21 18.19 -14.93
C SER A 202 12.47 19.51 -14.72
N GLU A 203 12.02 20.16 -15.80
CA GLU A 203 11.27 21.41 -15.76
C GLU A 203 9.84 21.25 -15.28
N LEU A 204 9.27 20.04 -15.39
CA LEU A 204 7.88 19.74 -15.03
C LEU A 204 7.73 19.05 -13.68
N ILE A 205 8.82 18.49 -13.13
CA ILE A 205 8.75 17.69 -11.92
C ILE A 205 8.21 18.46 -10.71
N GLU A 206 8.58 19.74 -10.57
CA GLU A 206 8.06 20.57 -9.49
C GLU A 206 6.56 20.80 -9.64
N SER A 207 6.09 21.10 -10.84
CA SER A 207 4.67 21.30 -11.13
C SER A 207 3.86 20.01 -10.94
N GLU A 208 4.41 18.84 -11.27
CA GLU A 208 3.76 17.55 -11.03
C GLU A 208 3.69 17.23 -9.53
N LEU A 209 4.78 17.41 -8.79
CA LEU A 209 4.83 17.09 -7.37
C LEU A 209 4.01 18.05 -6.51
N PHE A 210 4.12 19.36 -6.75
CA PHE A 210 3.58 20.38 -5.86
C PHE A 210 2.38 21.14 -6.43
N GLY A 211 2.07 20.93 -7.73
CA GLY A 211 1.04 21.69 -8.42
C GLY A 211 1.50 23.08 -8.86
N HIS A 212 0.65 23.78 -9.57
CA HIS A 212 0.89 25.15 -9.98
C HIS A 212 -0.40 25.99 -9.98
N VAL A 213 -0.24 27.32 -9.88
CA VAL A 213 -1.33 28.26 -10.10
C VAL A 213 -1.31 28.75 -11.55
N LYS A 214 -2.47 29.21 -12.03
CA LYS A 214 -2.59 29.80 -13.35
C LYS A 214 -1.57 30.94 -13.54
N GLY A 215 -0.85 30.94 -14.65
CA GLY A 215 0.17 31.94 -14.96
C GLY A 215 1.55 31.72 -14.33
N ALA A 216 1.77 30.62 -13.61
CA ALA A 216 3.07 30.29 -13.02
C ALA A 216 4.20 30.10 -14.05
N PHE A 217 3.85 29.68 -15.28
CA PHE A 217 4.72 29.57 -16.44
C PHE A 217 3.88 29.68 -17.73
N THR A 218 4.53 29.80 -18.88
CA THR A 218 3.84 30.11 -20.16
C THR A 218 2.70 29.17 -20.54
N SER A 219 2.77 27.90 -20.16
CA SER A 219 1.74 26.88 -20.42
C SER A 219 0.77 26.63 -19.27
N ALA A 220 0.86 27.37 -18.15
CA ALA A 220 0.00 27.24 -16.99
C ALA A 220 -1.36 27.95 -17.21
N VAL A 221 -2.24 27.35 -18.00
CA VAL A 221 -3.57 27.93 -18.36
C VAL A 221 -4.58 27.89 -17.22
N LYS A 222 -4.45 26.93 -16.28
CA LYS A 222 -5.34 26.72 -15.12
C LYS A 222 -4.56 26.26 -13.90
N ASP A 223 -5.17 26.36 -12.72
CA ASP A 223 -4.62 25.76 -11.50
C ASP A 223 -4.58 24.24 -11.61
N LYS A 224 -3.51 23.61 -11.10
CA LYS A 224 -3.36 22.16 -11.01
C LYS A 224 -2.90 21.77 -9.62
N ALA A 225 -3.60 20.84 -8.99
CA ALA A 225 -3.16 20.22 -7.74
C ALA A 225 -1.97 19.26 -7.99
N GLY A 226 -1.03 19.22 -7.05
CA GLY A 226 0.15 18.37 -7.12
C GLY A 226 -0.05 16.97 -6.53
N LYS A 227 0.93 16.10 -6.76
CA LYS A 227 0.93 14.71 -6.25
C LYS A 227 0.97 14.65 -4.71
N PHE A 228 1.66 15.60 -4.05
CA PHE A 228 1.63 15.70 -2.58
C PHE A 228 0.24 16.04 -2.04
N GLU A 229 -0.51 16.92 -2.71
CA GLU A 229 -1.90 17.21 -2.35
C GLU A 229 -2.79 15.98 -2.53
N ALA A 230 -2.61 15.24 -3.65
CA ALA A 230 -3.35 14.02 -3.93
C ALA A 230 -3.04 12.87 -2.94
N ALA A 231 -1.83 12.86 -2.36
CA ALA A 231 -1.40 11.88 -1.37
C ALA A 231 -1.80 12.23 0.07
N ASN A 232 -2.49 13.36 0.29
CA ASN A 232 -2.82 13.82 1.64
C ASN A 232 -3.64 12.79 2.42
N GLY A 233 -3.25 12.51 3.66
CA GLY A 233 -3.77 11.44 4.50
C GLY A 233 -3.23 10.05 4.17
N GLY A 234 -2.51 9.88 3.06
CA GLY A 234 -2.03 8.61 2.53
C GLY A 234 -0.49 8.48 2.47
N THR A 235 -0.03 7.89 1.38
CA THR A 235 1.40 7.63 1.13
C THR A 235 1.79 8.13 -0.27
N ILE A 236 2.91 8.81 -0.37
CA ILE A 236 3.56 9.09 -1.66
C ILE A 236 4.78 8.18 -1.83
N PHE A 237 4.89 7.55 -2.98
CA PHE A 237 6.04 6.75 -3.39
C PHE A 237 6.81 7.50 -4.49
N LEU A 238 8.04 7.89 -4.17
CA LEU A 238 8.94 8.60 -5.07
C LEU A 238 9.95 7.59 -5.62
N ASP A 239 9.67 7.04 -6.80
CA ASP A 239 10.57 6.09 -7.48
C ASP A 239 11.65 6.86 -8.24
N GLU A 240 12.85 6.31 -8.27
CA GLU A 240 14.08 6.89 -8.86
C GLU A 240 14.35 8.33 -8.36
N ILE A 241 14.28 8.51 -7.02
CA ILE A 241 14.49 9.81 -6.35
C ILE A 241 15.86 10.44 -6.68
N GLY A 242 16.86 9.61 -6.99
CA GLY A 242 18.20 10.05 -7.38
C GLY A 242 18.28 10.74 -8.75
N ASP A 243 17.19 10.74 -9.54
CA ASP A 243 17.11 11.46 -10.83
C ASP A 243 16.43 12.83 -10.71
N MET A 244 16.03 13.21 -9.50
CA MET A 244 15.35 14.49 -9.24
C MET A 244 16.32 15.67 -9.33
N SER A 245 15.87 16.79 -9.93
CA SER A 245 16.65 18.04 -9.98
C SER A 245 16.91 18.62 -8.58
N MET A 246 18.00 19.34 -8.40
CA MET A 246 18.39 19.96 -7.11
C MET A 246 17.32 20.91 -6.57
N SER A 247 16.59 21.62 -7.43
CA SER A 247 15.50 22.51 -7.05
C SER A 247 14.31 21.74 -6.50
N ALA A 248 13.92 20.64 -7.17
CA ALA A 248 12.85 19.75 -6.71
C ALA A 248 13.24 19.05 -5.39
N GLN A 249 14.50 18.61 -5.24
CA GLN A 249 15.01 18.05 -3.99
C GLN A 249 14.85 19.03 -2.81
N SER A 250 15.12 20.32 -3.02
CA SER A 250 14.95 21.37 -1.99
C SER A 250 13.49 21.51 -1.55
N LYS A 251 12.54 21.46 -2.48
CA LYS A 251 11.11 21.53 -2.16
C LYS A 251 10.60 20.25 -1.49
N VAL A 252 11.07 19.06 -1.91
CA VAL A 252 10.78 17.79 -1.22
C VAL A 252 11.30 17.83 0.21
N LEU A 253 12.53 18.32 0.43
CA LEU A 253 13.09 18.48 1.77
C LEU A 253 12.19 19.34 2.67
N ARG A 254 11.71 20.49 2.15
CA ARG A 254 10.80 21.37 2.89
C ARG A 254 9.49 20.64 3.23
N ALA A 255 8.92 19.93 2.28
CA ALA A 255 7.70 19.13 2.52
C ALA A 255 7.91 18.07 3.62
N LEU A 256 9.10 17.43 3.67
CA LEU A 256 9.45 16.43 4.69
C LEU A 256 9.74 17.01 6.07
N GLN A 257 10.14 18.28 6.16
CA GLN A 257 10.50 18.96 7.42
C GLN A 257 9.30 19.66 8.04
N GLU A 258 8.54 20.38 7.23
CA GLU A 258 7.50 21.31 7.68
C GLU A 258 6.08 20.70 7.53
N ASN A 259 5.92 19.58 6.83
CA ASN A 259 4.62 19.04 6.42
C ASN A 259 3.78 20.06 5.63
N LYS A 260 4.46 20.93 4.87
CA LYS A 260 3.88 21.97 4.07
C LYS A 260 4.45 21.96 2.66
N ILE A 261 3.63 22.33 1.70
CA ILE A 261 4.01 22.51 0.31
C ILE A 261 3.52 23.86 -0.21
N GLN A 262 4.12 24.35 -1.29
CA GLN A 262 3.66 25.53 -2.02
C GLN A 262 3.51 25.15 -3.49
N ARG A 263 2.42 25.57 -4.12
CA ARG A 263 2.26 25.44 -5.57
C ARG A 263 3.24 26.34 -6.30
N VAL A 264 3.72 25.92 -7.43
CA VAL A 264 4.59 26.76 -8.29
C VAL A 264 3.83 28.04 -8.67
N GLY A 265 4.46 29.20 -8.45
CA GLY A 265 3.86 30.52 -8.65
C GLY A 265 2.95 31.01 -7.50
N SER A 266 2.91 30.31 -6.36
CA SER A 266 2.14 30.73 -5.19
C SER A 266 3.03 30.73 -3.92
N GLU A 267 2.83 31.71 -3.07
CA GLU A 267 3.46 31.82 -1.75
C GLU A 267 2.60 31.16 -0.64
N ARG A 268 1.40 30.68 -0.98
CA ARG A 268 0.48 30.09 -0.01
C ARG A 268 0.96 28.70 0.42
N ASP A 269 1.14 28.53 1.73
CA ASP A 269 1.41 27.22 2.34
C ASP A 269 0.14 26.35 2.34
N LEU A 270 0.30 25.10 1.94
CA LEU A 270 -0.70 24.04 2.06
C LEU A 270 -0.15 22.97 3.01
N ILE A 271 -0.86 22.71 4.09
CA ILE A 271 -0.49 21.65 5.05
C ILE A 271 -0.87 20.29 4.44
N VAL A 272 0.06 19.33 4.50
CA VAL A 272 -0.14 17.97 4.00
C VAL A 272 0.36 16.95 5.03
N ASP A 273 -0.43 15.91 5.27
CA ASP A 273 -0.04 14.74 6.07
C ASP A 273 0.21 13.56 5.14
N VAL A 274 1.47 13.38 4.74
CA VAL A 274 1.84 12.37 3.75
C VAL A 274 2.99 11.51 4.28
N ARG A 275 2.81 10.18 4.32
CA ARG A 275 3.92 9.25 4.51
C ARG A 275 4.74 9.17 3.24
N VAL A 276 6.06 9.30 3.36
CA VAL A 276 6.96 9.25 2.19
C VAL A 276 7.75 7.94 2.18
N ILE A 277 7.70 7.25 1.04
CA ILE A 277 8.57 6.13 0.68
C ILE A 277 9.32 6.55 -0.57
N ALA A 278 10.64 6.40 -0.57
CA ALA A 278 11.48 6.72 -1.72
C ALA A 278 12.22 5.48 -2.22
N ALA A 279 12.47 5.38 -3.52
CA ALA A 279 13.29 4.32 -4.08
C ALA A 279 14.33 4.87 -5.06
N THR A 280 15.45 4.16 -5.21
CA THR A 280 16.48 4.50 -6.19
C THR A 280 17.34 3.30 -6.55
N ASN A 281 17.86 3.30 -7.77
CA ASN A 281 18.91 2.38 -8.23
C ASN A 281 20.32 2.98 -8.08
N LYS A 282 20.44 4.29 -7.79
CA LYS A 282 21.70 5.00 -7.66
C LYS A 282 22.30 4.86 -6.27
N ASN A 283 23.62 4.93 -6.18
CA ASN A 283 24.30 5.10 -4.92
C ASN A 283 24.24 6.57 -4.49
N LEU A 284 23.26 6.93 -3.65
CA LEU A 284 23.05 8.31 -3.25
C LEU A 284 24.26 8.93 -2.53
N ARG A 285 25.07 8.15 -1.81
CA ARG A 285 26.28 8.65 -1.16
C ARG A 285 27.32 9.12 -2.19
N LYS A 286 27.40 8.42 -3.34
CA LYS A 286 28.23 8.85 -4.48
C LYS A 286 27.64 10.09 -5.14
N GLU A 287 26.33 10.12 -5.38
CA GLU A 287 25.65 11.28 -5.95
C GLU A 287 25.81 12.55 -5.07
N ILE A 288 25.87 12.39 -3.74
CA ILE A 288 26.17 13.50 -2.80
C ILE A 288 27.59 14.03 -3.03
N GLN A 289 28.59 13.15 -3.14
CA GLN A 289 29.98 13.55 -3.42
C GLN A 289 30.13 14.29 -4.76
N GLU A 290 29.30 13.92 -5.75
CA GLU A 290 29.26 14.52 -7.08
C GLU A 290 28.37 15.77 -7.14
N ASN A 291 27.78 16.23 -6.02
CA ASN A 291 26.82 17.34 -5.92
C ASN A 291 25.52 17.16 -6.77
N ASN A 292 25.15 15.94 -7.08
CA ASN A 292 23.91 15.60 -7.80
C ASN A 292 22.73 15.33 -6.83
N PHE A 293 23.03 15.08 -5.55
CA PHE A 293 22.01 14.83 -4.52
C PHE A 293 22.37 15.57 -3.22
N ARG A 294 21.36 16.12 -2.55
CA ARG A 294 21.54 16.88 -1.30
C ARG A 294 21.71 15.91 -0.12
N GLU A 295 22.73 16.15 0.69
CA GLU A 295 23.01 15.37 1.90
C GLU A 295 21.91 15.52 2.96
N ASP A 296 21.35 16.73 3.13
CA ASP A 296 20.26 16.99 4.07
C ASP A 296 18.97 16.23 3.71
N LEU A 297 18.65 16.13 2.43
CA LEU A 297 17.52 15.32 1.94
C LEU A 297 17.77 13.83 2.18
N PHE A 298 19.00 13.33 1.92
CA PHE A 298 19.36 11.94 2.17
C PHE A 298 19.09 11.56 3.63
N HIS A 299 19.63 12.33 4.58
CA HIS A 299 19.42 12.07 6.02
C HIS A 299 17.97 12.16 6.46
N ARG A 300 17.15 12.92 5.75
CA ARG A 300 15.72 13.04 6.04
C ARG A 300 14.88 11.89 5.46
N LEU A 301 15.32 11.27 4.37
CA LEU A 301 14.69 10.13 3.72
C LEU A 301 15.15 8.78 4.31
N ALA A 302 16.44 8.65 4.58
CA ALA A 302 17.10 7.42 5.01
C ALA A 302 16.93 7.14 6.52
N VAL A 303 15.71 7.27 7.05
CA VAL A 303 15.41 6.89 8.44
C VAL A 303 15.44 5.36 8.57
N ILE A 304 14.86 4.67 7.60
CA ILE A 304 14.97 3.20 7.44
C ILE A 304 15.43 2.94 6.01
N GLU A 305 16.52 2.20 5.87
CA GLU A 305 17.05 1.78 4.57
C GLU A 305 16.70 0.30 4.34
N ILE A 306 16.17 -0.03 3.15
CA ILE A 306 15.86 -1.40 2.72
C ILE A 306 16.60 -1.67 1.42
N ASP A 307 17.57 -2.58 1.46
CA ASP A 307 18.33 -2.98 0.29
C ASP A 307 17.69 -4.20 -0.39
N VAL A 308 17.19 -4.02 -1.61
CA VAL A 308 16.61 -5.09 -2.41
C VAL A 308 17.71 -5.72 -3.27
N PRO A 309 18.09 -6.98 -3.03
CA PRO A 309 19.20 -7.62 -3.72
C PRO A 309 18.89 -7.88 -5.19
N SER A 310 19.95 -7.89 -6.02
CA SER A 310 19.84 -8.36 -7.40
C SER A 310 19.39 -9.83 -7.45
N LEU A 311 18.77 -10.24 -8.56
CA LEU A 311 18.36 -11.64 -8.75
C LEU A 311 19.56 -12.60 -8.73
N ASN A 312 20.73 -12.15 -9.17
CA ASN A 312 21.98 -12.93 -9.13
C ASN A 312 22.44 -13.29 -7.70
N LYS A 313 22.05 -12.52 -6.70
CA LYS A 313 22.33 -12.80 -5.27
C LYS A 313 21.27 -13.71 -4.62
N ARG A 314 20.18 -14.06 -5.34
CA ARG A 314 19.07 -14.90 -4.85
C ARG A 314 18.58 -15.90 -5.91
N LEU A 315 19.51 -16.58 -6.58
CA LEU A 315 19.20 -17.57 -7.63
C LEU A 315 18.31 -18.72 -7.14
N SER A 316 18.30 -18.98 -5.82
CA SER A 316 17.39 -19.93 -5.18
C SER A 316 15.90 -19.58 -5.35
N ASP A 317 15.55 -18.31 -5.60
CA ASP A 317 14.17 -17.86 -5.77
C ASP A 317 13.68 -18.05 -7.22
N ILE A 318 14.58 -18.31 -8.18
CA ILE A 318 14.21 -18.46 -9.61
C ILE A 318 13.13 -19.51 -9.82
N PRO A 319 13.15 -20.71 -9.23
CA PRO A 319 12.09 -21.69 -9.42
C PRO A 319 10.69 -21.18 -9.01
N LEU A 320 10.61 -20.46 -7.88
CA LEU A 320 9.35 -19.88 -7.39
C LEU A 320 8.84 -18.74 -8.29
N LEU A 321 9.76 -17.88 -8.74
CA LEU A 321 9.45 -16.79 -9.67
C LEU A 321 8.97 -17.33 -11.01
N VAL A 322 9.61 -18.36 -11.55
CA VAL A 322 9.23 -19.02 -12.80
C VAL A 322 7.82 -19.61 -12.69
N GLU A 323 7.54 -20.36 -11.61
CA GLU A 323 6.22 -20.93 -11.38
C GLU A 323 5.13 -19.86 -11.27
N HIS A 324 5.43 -18.77 -10.57
CA HIS A 324 4.53 -17.63 -10.45
C HIS A 324 4.25 -16.98 -11.82
N PHE A 325 5.27 -16.67 -12.61
CA PHE A 325 5.12 -16.02 -13.91
C PHE A 325 4.41 -16.90 -14.92
N LEU A 326 4.68 -18.21 -14.95
CA LEU A 326 3.94 -19.15 -15.80
C LEU A 326 2.43 -19.11 -15.49
N LYS A 327 2.05 -19.05 -14.21
CA LYS A 327 0.64 -18.96 -13.79
C LYS A 327 0.03 -17.60 -14.09
N ASP A 328 0.75 -16.52 -13.82
CA ASP A 328 0.26 -15.15 -13.99
C ASP A 328 0.06 -14.80 -15.47
N ILE A 329 1.05 -15.06 -16.31
CA ILE A 329 1.01 -14.76 -17.73
C ILE A 329 -0.06 -15.62 -18.44
N SER A 330 -0.17 -16.90 -18.09
CA SER A 330 -1.20 -17.77 -18.68
C SER A 330 -2.62 -17.32 -18.33
N LYS A 331 -2.84 -16.73 -17.15
CA LYS A 331 -4.14 -16.18 -16.74
C LYS A 331 -4.51 -14.90 -17.49
N SER A 332 -3.51 -14.06 -17.78
CA SER A 332 -3.73 -12.73 -18.39
C SER A 332 -3.85 -12.76 -19.90
N SER A 333 -3.31 -13.79 -20.57
CA SER A 333 -3.12 -13.79 -22.04
C SER A 333 -3.92 -14.88 -22.77
N ASP A 334 -4.85 -15.57 -22.11
CA ASP A 334 -5.65 -16.68 -22.68
C ASP A 334 -4.80 -17.83 -23.29
N HIS A 335 -3.49 -17.86 -22.91
CA HIS A 335 -2.59 -18.92 -23.31
C HIS A 335 -2.77 -20.17 -22.43
N GLN A 336 -2.66 -21.36 -23.04
CA GLN A 336 -2.62 -22.60 -22.28
C GLN A 336 -1.52 -22.57 -21.24
N LEU A 337 -1.83 -22.98 -20.01
CA LEU A 337 -0.85 -23.07 -18.94
C LEU A 337 0.27 -24.04 -19.36
N LYS A 338 1.49 -23.49 -19.52
CA LYS A 338 2.69 -24.27 -19.78
C LYS A 338 3.43 -24.58 -18.49
N THR A 339 4.18 -25.67 -18.50
CA THR A 339 5.12 -26.04 -17.44
C THR A 339 6.54 -25.99 -17.97
N ILE A 340 7.51 -25.85 -17.10
CA ILE A 340 8.94 -25.90 -17.47
C ILE A 340 9.59 -27.13 -16.81
N ASP A 341 10.48 -27.81 -17.47
CA ASP A 341 11.20 -28.92 -16.88
C ASP A 341 12.29 -28.46 -15.90
N LYS A 342 12.76 -29.38 -15.05
CA LYS A 342 13.78 -29.09 -14.04
C LYS A 342 15.09 -28.60 -14.70
N ASP A 343 15.49 -29.21 -15.79
CA ASP A 343 16.71 -28.85 -16.52
C ASP A 343 16.62 -27.46 -17.14
N GLY A 344 15.42 -27.05 -17.58
CA GLY A 344 15.15 -25.70 -18.04
C GLY A 344 15.27 -24.66 -16.94
N VAL A 345 14.70 -24.95 -15.75
CA VAL A 345 14.86 -24.08 -14.57
C VAL A 345 16.33 -23.99 -14.15
N ASP A 346 17.06 -25.11 -14.13
CA ASP A 346 18.48 -25.13 -13.79
C ASP A 346 19.34 -24.40 -14.82
N GLN A 347 18.92 -24.38 -16.08
CA GLN A 347 19.54 -23.54 -17.11
C GLN A 347 19.32 -22.07 -16.85
N LEU A 348 18.11 -21.64 -16.45
CA LEU A 348 17.80 -20.25 -16.10
C LEU A 348 18.66 -19.76 -14.91
N LYS A 349 18.97 -20.60 -13.94
CA LYS A 349 19.87 -20.26 -12.83
C LYS A 349 21.31 -19.97 -13.23
N LYS A 350 21.74 -20.45 -14.40
CA LYS A 350 23.12 -20.24 -14.90
C LYS A 350 23.32 -18.89 -15.58
N TYR A 351 22.23 -18.20 -15.90
CA TYR A 351 22.31 -16.94 -16.60
C TYR A 351 22.59 -15.76 -15.64
N ASN A 352 23.26 -14.75 -16.17
CA ASN A 352 23.44 -13.47 -15.48
C ASN A 352 22.25 -12.55 -15.76
N TRP A 353 21.50 -12.22 -14.73
CA TRP A 353 20.27 -11.44 -14.79
C TRP A 353 20.55 -9.96 -14.53
N THR A 354 21.00 -9.21 -15.53
CA THR A 354 21.29 -7.77 -15.44
C THR A 354 20.03 -6.93 -15.25
N GLY A 355 18.91 -7.32 -15.87
CA GLY A 355 17.58 -6.71 -15.71
C GLY A 355 16.75 -7.36 -14.59
N ASN A 356 17.37 -8.23 -13.79
CA ASN A 356 16.78 -8.84 -12.58
C ASN A 356 15.44 -9.56 -12.85
N VAL A 357 14.45 -9.39 -11.96
CA VAL A 357 13.15 -10.06 -12.03
C VAL A 357 12.34 -9.62 -13.25
N ARG A 358 12.48 -8.34 -13.68
CA ARG A 358 11.83 -7.84 -14.89
C ARG A 358 12.32 -8.56 -16.14
N GLU A 359 13.62 -8.80 -16.24
CA GLU A 359 14.22 -9.57 -17.35
C GLU A 359 13.78 -11.04 -17.32
N LEU A 360 13.79 -11.68 -16.14
CA LEU A 360 13.29 -13.05 -15.99
C LEU A 360 11.83 -13.16 -16.45
N ARG A 361 10.96 -12.24 -16.04
CA ARG A 361 9.54 -12.22 -16.46
C ARG A 361 9.40 -12.15 -17.99
N ASN A 362 10.16 -11.26 -18.64
CA ASN A 362 10.15 -11.12 -20.10
C ASN A 362 10.65 -12.38 -20.80
N VAL A 363 11.67 -13.06 -20.24
CA VAL A 363 12.15 -14.33 -20.78
C VAL A 363 11.09 -15.42 -20.66
N ILE A 364 10.40 -15.53 -19.50
CA ILE A 364 9.33 -16.51 -19.31
C ILE A 364 8.16 -16.23 -20.27
N GLU A 365 7.77 -14.98 -20.44
CA GLU A 365 6.72 -14.60 -21.41
C GLU A 365 7.10 -15.01 -22.83
N ARG A 366 8.33 -14.76 -23.27
CA ARG A 366 8.85 -15.19 -24.57
C ARG A 366 8.84 -16.71 -24.71
N LEU A 367 9.24 -17.44 -23.67
CA LEU A 367 9.20 -18.90 -23.66
C LEU A 367 7.76 -19.45 -23.77
N ILE A 368 6.79 -18.82 -23.14
CA ILE A 368 5.37 -19.18 -23.28
C ILE A 368 4.91 -19.01 -24.73
N ILE A 369 5.30 -17.92 -25.37
CA ILE A 369 4.86 -17.61 -26.75
C ILE A 369 5.54 -18.51 -27.77
N LEU A 370 6.86 -18.68 -27.66
CA LEU A 370 7.67 -19.29 -28.74
C LEU A 370 7.92 -20.80 -28.61
N SER A 371 7.69 -21.40 -27.43
CA SER A 371 7.87 -22.86 -27.28
C SER A 371 6.65 -23.61 -27.81
N ASP A 372 6.91 -24.74 -28.47
CA ASP A 372 5.84 -25.63 -28.90
C ASP A 372 5.34 -26.53 -27.75
N GLY A 373 4.06 -26.89 -27.80
CA GLY A 373 3.43 -27.80 -26.82
C GLY A 373 3.24 -27.22 -25.41
N LYS A 374 2.94 -28.09 -24.44
CA LYS A 374 2.59 -27.72 -23.06
C LYS A 374 3.78 -27.65 -22.11
N LYS A 375 4.94 -28.14 -22.52
CA LYS A 375 6.13 -28.26 -21.66
C LYS A 375 7.32 -27.55 -22.31
N ILE A 376 7.87 -26.58 -21.61
CA ILE A 376 9.08 -25.84 -22.01
C ILE A 376 10.30 -26.68 -21.61
N SER A 377 11.12 -27.05 -22.58
CA SER A 377 12.33 -27.81 -22.37
C SER A 377 13.57 -26.94 -22.19
N LYS A 378 14.66 -27.54 -21.70
CA LYS A 378 15.97 -26.88 -21.66
C LYS A 378 16.41 -26.37 -23.03
N LYS A 379 16.09 -27.10 -24.13
CA LYS A 379 16.41 -26.66 -25.49
C LYS A 379 15.69 -25.37 -25.86
N ASP A 380 14.42 -25.25 -25.46
CA ASP A 380 13.63 -24.03 -25.68
C ASP A 380 14.21 -22.86 -24.91
N VAL A 381 14.63 -23.09 -23.65
CA VAL A 381 15.30 -22.08 -22.83
C VAL A 381 16.56 -21.58 -23.50
N ILE A 382 17.42 -22.47 -24.00
CA ILE A 382 18.66 -22.08 -24.70
C ILE A 382 18.36 -21.34 -25.98
N LYS A 383 17.35 -21.78 -26.74
CA LYS A 383 16.99 -21.21 -28.05
C LYS A 383 16.35 -19.83 -27.95
N TYR A 384 15.49 -19.60 -26.94
CA TYR A 384 14.62 -18.41 -26.91
C TYR A 384 14.94 -17.43 -25.77
N SER A 385 15.85 -17.73 -24.85
CA SER A 385 16.22 -16.80 -23.77
C SER A 385 17.06 -15.61 -24.25
N ASN A 386 17.70 -15.68 -25.43
CA ASN A 386 18.65 -14.68 -25.94
C ASN A 386 19.79 -14.37 -24.94
N LYS A 387 20.34 -15.42 -24.29
CA LYS A 387 21.43 -15.34 -23.31
C LYS A 387 22.70 -16.06 -23.83
#